data_65f0c1e1756714a075eca3bc26b9a6b4
#
_entry.id   65f0c1e1756714a075eca3bc26b9a6b4
#
_cell.length_a   1.000
_cell.length_b   1.000
_cell.length_c   1.000
_cell.angle_alpha   90.00
_cell.angle_beta   90.00
_cell.angle_gamma   90.00
#
_symmetry.space_group_name_H-M   'P 1'
#
loop_
_entity.id
_entity.type
_entity.pdbx_description
1 polymer ?
#
loop_
_entity_poly.entity_id
_entity_poly.type
_entity_poly.pdbx_seq_one_letter_code
_entity_poly.pdbx_strand_id
1 'polypeptide(L)'
;MALNSMQEIFEKAASRSIPFWRVVLETDMEERQVTEEQSMEKMRAAWHAMLESAVSYQGDQRSRSGLVGGDGARMRRYAAADTTYSGPYVQEVIATALSVGESNACMRKIVAAPTAGACGVLPAVLVPLYQMGRATEEEILQALYTASGIGAVVSFRACIAGASGGCQAEIGTASAMAAGALTSLRGGDPQQIGHAAAMALKNLMGLVCDPVAGLVEVPCVKRNVVGSVNAVSCADMALAGVESRIPVDEVIDCMGEVGRRMPMEMRETALAGPAATPTGKAVKERM
;
A
#
# COMPACT_ATOMS: atom_id res chain seq x y z
N MET A 1 -18.63 -15.98 -0.89
CA MET A 1 -18.79 -15.50 -2.29
C MET A 1 -17.71 -14.43 -2.51
N ALA A 2 -16.75 -14.66 -3.41
CA ALA A 2 -15.62 -13.77 -3.61
C ALA A 2 -16.08 -12.36 -4.01
N LEU A 3 -15.35 -11.33 -3.56
CA LEU A 3 -15.59 -9.93 -3.97
C LEU A 3 -15.04 -9.74 -5.38
N ASN A 4 -15.92 -9.69 -6.38
CA ASN A 4 -15.54 -9.65 -7.78
C ASN A 4 -15.41 -8.23 -8.36
N SER A 5 -16.03 -7.25 -7.71
CA SER A 5 -15.98 -5.84 -8.11
C SER A 5 -16.21 -4.89 -6.93
N MET A 6 -15.72 -3.67 -7.08
CA MET A 6 -16.04 -2.58 -6.14
C MET A 6 -17.51 -2.22 -6.20
N GLN A 7 -18.10 -2.28 -7.40
CA GLN A 7 -19.52 -2.01 -7.61
C GLN A 7 -20.41 -2.96 -6.79
N GLU A 8 -20.08 -4.26 -6.73
CA GLU A 8 -20.77 -5.23 -5.90
C GLU A 8 -20.75 -4.85 -4.41
N ILE A 9 -19.61 -4.38 -3.91
CA ILE A 9 -19.48 -3.91 -2.52
C ILE A 9 -20.34 -2.68 -2.30
N PHE A 10 -20.35 -1.73 -3.23
CA PHE A 10 -21.18 -0.51 -3.15
C PHE A 10 -22.67 -0.84 -3.09
N GLU A 11 -23.14 -1.74 -3.95
CA GLU A 11 -24.54 -2.17 -3.98
C GLU A 11 -24.96 -2.88 -2.69
N LYS A 12 -24.11 -3.77 -2.17
CA LYS A 12 -24.34 -4.45 -0.89
C LYS A 12 -24.37 -3.46 0.28
N ALA A 13 -23.44 -2.50 0.31
CA ALA A 13 -23.39 -1.47 1.34
C ALA A 13 -24.65 -0.58 1.30
N ALA A 14 -25.04 -0.13 0.11
CA ALA A 14 -26.20 0.74 -0.09
C ALA A 14 -27.53 0.03 0.24
N SER A 15 -27.75 -1.18 -0.28
CA SER A 15 -29.00 -1.94 -0.09
C SER A 15 -29.27 -2.31 1.37
N ARG A 16 -28.19 -2.44 2.16
CA ARG A 16 -28.27 -2.84 3.57
C ARG A 16 -27.99 -1.71 4.54
N SER A 17 -27.68 -0.51 4.03
CA SER A 17 -27.30 0.66 4.83
C SER A 17 -26.15 0.36 5.83
N ILE A 18 -25.14 -0.38 5.38
CA ILE A 18 -23.95 -0.74 6.17
C ILE A 18 -22.69 -0.16 5.54
N PRO A 19 -21.63 0.12 6.32
CA PRO A 19 -20.38 0.66 5.77
C PRO A 19 -19.65 -0.37 4.91
N PHE A 20 -18.79 0.13 4.01
CA PHE A 20 -17.99 -0.68 3.10
C PHE A 20 -17.21 -1.81 3.83
N TRP A 21 -16.52 -1.47 4.90
CA TRP A 21 -15.73 -2.44 5.66
C TRP A 21 -16.57 -3.60 6.22
N ARG A 22 -17.84 -3.34 6.55
CA ARG A 22 -18.73 -4.37 7.08
C ARG A 22 -19.11 -5.40 6.03
N VAL A 23 -19.30 -4.98 4.78
CA VAL A 23 -19.50 -5.89 3.65
C VAL A 23 -18.30 -6.82 3.48
N VAL A 24 -17.09 -6.27 3.57
CA VAL A 24 -15.84 -7.04 3.43
C VAL A 24 -15.65 -8.03 4.58
N LEU A 25 -15.89 -7.60 5.83
CA LEU A 25 -15.83 -8.48 7.00
C LEU A 25 -16.80 -9.66 6.87
N GLU A 26 -18.05 -9.41 6.52
CA GLU A 26 -19.06 -10.46 6.36
C GLU A 26 -18.68 -11.43 5.23
N THR A 27 -18.12 -10.92 4.13
CA THR A 27 -17.61 -11.77 3.06
C THR A 27 -16.44 -12.66 3.54
N ASP A 28 -15.49 -12.12 4.31
CA ASP A 28 -14.39 -12.90 4.92
C ASP A 28 -14.92 -14.00 5.86
N MET A 29 -15.95 -13.66 6.66
CA MET A 29 -16.61 -14.64 7.55
C MET A 29 -17.27 -15.79 6.76
N GLU A 30 -17.99 -15.46 5.68
CA GLU A 30 -18.64 -16.44 4.81
C GLU A 30 -17.62 -17.34 4.09
N GLU A 31 -16.58 -16.77 3.49
CA GLU A 31 -15.58 -17.52 2.73
C GLU A 31 -14.74 -18.45 3.59
N ARG A 32 -14.35 -17.98 4.75
CA ARG A 32 -13.53 -18.75 5.69
C ARG A 32 -14.34 -19.60 6.65
N GLN A 33 -15.68 -19.45 6.68
CA GLN A 33 -16.57 -20.10 7.61
C GLN A 33 -16.16 -19.88 9.08
N VAL A 34 -15.89 -18.63 9.44
CA VAL A 34 -15.47 -18.20 10.77
C VAL A 34 -16.45 -17.23 11.39
N THR A 35 -16.39 -17.07 12.71
CA THR A 35 -17.15 -16.04 13.42
C THR A 35 -16.54 -14.65 13.21
N GLU A 36 -17.32 -13.61 13.52
CA GLU A 36 -16.83 -12.23 13.50
C GLU A 36 -15.61 -12.06 14.43
N GLU A 37 -15.68 -12.59 15.62
CA GLU A 37 -14.59 -12.54 16.59
C GLU A 37 -13.31 -13.18 16.06
N GLN A 38 -13.39 -14.34 15.42
CA GLN A 38 -12.25 -15.02 14.82
C GLN A 38 -11.67 -14.23 13.64
N SER A 39 -12.50 -13.61 12.82
CA SER A 39 -12.06 -12.76 11.72
C SER A 39 -11.35 -11.51 12.24
N MET A 40 -11.98 -10.80 13.20
CA MET A 40 -11.39 -9.61 13.82
C MET A 40 -10.08 -9.89 14.55
N GLU A 41 -9.96 -11.03 15.25
CA GLU A 41 -8.71 -11.43 15.91
C GLU A 41 -7.57 -11.64 14.91
N LYS A 42 -7.84 -12.25 13.77
CA LYS A 42 -6.84 -12.39 12.71
C LYS A 42 -6.41 -11.04 12.13
N MET A 43 -7.36 -10.12 11.92
CA MET A 43 -7.05 -8.76 11.46
C MET A 43 -6.24 -8.00 12.50
N ARG A 44 -6.59 -8.13 13.79
CA ARG A 44 -5.84 -7.55 14.91
C ARG A 44 -4.41 -8.07 14.97
N ALA A 45 -4.20 -9.37 14.78
CA ALA A 45 -2.86 -9.95 14.72
C ALA A 45 -2.03 -9.37 13.56
N ALA A 46 -2.65 -9.17 12.38
CA ALA A 46 -2.00 -8.51 11.24
C ALA A 46 -1.67 -7.04 11.56
N TRP A 47 -2.59 -6.30 12.17
CA TRP A 47 -2.34 -4.93 12.62
C TRP A 47 -1.19 -4.84 13.60
N HIS A 48 -1.17 -5.67 14.64
CA HIS A 48 -0.08 -5.67 15.62
C HIS A 48 1.28 -6.00 14.96
N ALA A 49 1.31 -6.89 13.96
CA ALA A 49 2.53 -7.15 13.20
C ALA A 49 2.96 -5.96 12.34
N MET A 50 2.03 -5.21 11.75
CA MET A 50 2.32 -3.96 11.03
C MET A 50 2.88 -2.89 11.99
N LEU A 51 2.24 -2.71 13.15
CA LEU A 51 2.67 -1.76 14.18
C LEU A 51 4.07 -2.13 14.69
N GLU A 52 4.30 -3.41 15.03
CA GLU A 52 5.62 -3.91 15.44
C GLU A 52 6.69 -3.63 14.39
N SER A 53 6.42 -3.86 13.12
CA SER A 53 7.38 -3.61 12.04
C SER A 53 7.82 -2.15 11.93
N ALA A 54 6.92 -1.22 12.25
CA ALA A 54 7.19 0.21 12.23
C ALA A 54 7.94 0.69 13.48
N VAL A 55 7.57 0.19 14.68
CA VAL A 55 8.12 0.66 15.95
C VAL A 55 9.44 -0.04 16.33
N SER A 56 9.67 -1.25 15.84
CA SER A 56 10.92 -1.99 16.10
C SER A 56 12.06 -1.63 15.14
N TYR A 57 11.85 -0.65 14.25
CA TYR A 57 12.86 -0.22 13.29
C TYR A 57 14.16 0.26 13.95
N GLN A 58 15.28 -0.21 13.44
CA GLN A 58 16.63 0.15 13.91
C GLN A 58 17.37 0.94 12.82
N GLY A 59 17.64 2.21 13.09
CA GLY A 59 18.21 3.15 12.11
C GLY A 59 19.68 2.92 11.75
N ASP A 60 20.39 2.05 12.44
CA ASP A 60 21.78 1.66 12.16
C ASP A 60 21.89 0.41 11.28
N GLN A 61 20.77 -0.28 11.05
CA GLN A 61 20.75 -1.47 10.18
C GLN A 61 21.08 -1.13 8.73
N ARG A 62 21.68 -2.12 8.06
CA ARG A 62 21.94 -2.11 6.63
C ARG A 62 21.48 -3.42 6.02
N SER A 63 20.94 -3.35 4.80
CA SER A 63 20.67 -4.53 4.00
C SER A 63 21.96 -5.26 3.65
N ARG A 64 21.82 -6.54 3.26
CA ARG A 64 22.99 -7.35 2.87
C ARG A 64 23.80 -6.73 1.73
N SER A 65 23.15 -6.06 0.79
CA SER A 65 23.81 -5.33 -0.31
C SER A 65 24.50 -4.05 0.14
N GLY A 66 24.13 -3.49 1.29
CA GLY A 66 24.54 -2.18 1.77
C GLY A 66 23.83 -0.99 1.09
N LEU A 67 22.91 -1.25 0.15
CA LEU A 67 22.24 -0.19 -0.62
C LEU A 67 21.19 0.59 0.18
N VAL A 68 20.56 -0.03 1.16
CA VAL A 68 19.52 0.59 1.97
C VAL A 68 19.76 0.42 3.46
N GLY A 69 19.20 1.36 4.23
CA GLY A 69 19.23 1.39 5.68
C GLY A 69 19.58 2.77 6.23
N GLY A 70 18.90 3.14 7.30
CA GLY A 70 19.10 4.40 8.02
C GLY A 70 18.38 5.61 7.45
N ASP A 71 17.68 5.50 6.32
CA ASP A 71 16.97 6.62 5.70
C ASP A 71 15.72 7.01 6.50
N GLY A 72 15.01 6.05 7.08
CA GLY A 72 13.91 6.32 8.00
C GLY A 72 14.34 7.15 9.20
N ALA A 73 15.47 6.81 9.82
CA ALA A 73 16.03 7.58 10.94
C ALA A 73 16.54 8.97 10.50
N ARG A 74 17.11 9.09 9.28
CA ARG A 74 17.49 10.39 8.71
C ARG A 74 16.28 11.28 8.51
N MET A 75 15.18 10.72 7.98
CA MET A 75 13.94 11.46 7.76
C MET A 75 13.35 11.98 9.06
N ARG A 76 13.30 11.17 10.13
CA ARG A 76 12.83 11.63 11.44
C ARG A 76 13.69 12.75 12.02
N ARG A 77 15.02 12.66 11.92
CA ARG A 77 15.91 13.74 12.36
C ARG A 77 15.70 15.04 11.56
N TYR A 78 15.48 14.93 10.26
CA TYR A 78 15.19 16.10 9.42
C TYR A 78 13.83 16.71 9.77
N ALA A 79 12.82 15.89 10.01
CA ALA A 79 11.50 16.36 10.43
C ALA A 79 11.52 17.15 11.76
N ALA A 80 12.38 16.76 12.69
CA ALA A 80 12.53 17.45 13.98
C ALA A 80 13.10 18.88 13.87
N ALA A 81 13.69 19.26 12.72
CA ALA A 81 14.22 20.61 12.51
C ALA A 81 13.17 21.63 12.03
N ASP A 82 11.91 21.24 11.90
CA ASP A 82 10.77 22.09 11.46
C ASP A 82 11.01 22.89 10.16
N THR A 83 11.78 22.31 9.23
CA THR A 83 12.13 22.93 7.95
C THR A 83 11.54 22.21 6.76
N THR A 84 10.60 21.29 6.99
CA THR A 84 10.05 20.43 5.94
C THR A 84 8.90 21.12 5.18
N TYR A 85 8.71 20.72 3.90
CA TYR A 85 7.55 21.18 3.11
C TYR A 85 6.24 20.48 3.51
N SER A 86 6.32 19.31 4.15
CA SER A 86 5.16 18.52 4.57
C SER A 86 4.84 18.75 6.05
N GLY A 87 3.55 18.74 6.39
CA GLY A 87 3.11 18.82 7.79
C GLY A 87 3.41 17.53 8.59
N PRO A 88 3.25 17.57 9.92
CA PRO A 88 3.69 16.50 10.84
C PRO A 88 3.22 15.10 10.46
N TYR A 89 1.98 14.94 10.03
CA TYR A 89 1.46 13.63 9.63
C TYR A 89 2.19 13.06 8.41
N VAL A 90 2.34 13.86 7.34
CA VAL A 90 3.01 13.39 6.11
C VAL A 90 4.51 13.13 6.36
N GLN A 91 5.15 13.87 7.25
CA GLN A 91 6.53 13.60 7.68
C GLN A 91 6.66 12.20 8.28
N GLU A 92 5.75 11.83 9.20
CA GLU A 92 5.74 10.49 9.78
C GLU A 92 5.34 9.40 8.77
N VAL A 93 4.45 9.70 7.83
CA VAL A 93 4.14 8.80 6.70
C VAL A 93 5.42 8.48 5.91
N ILE A 94 6.20 9.49 5.53
CA ILE A 94 7.46 9.30 4.79
C ILE A 94 8.46 8.49 5.62
N ALA A 95 8.66 8.87 6.88
CA ALA A 95 9.62 8.20 7.77
C ALA A 95 9.24 6.74 8.04
N THR A 96 7.95 6.46 8.24
CA THR A 96 7.45 5.11 8.49
C THR A 96 7.53 4.24 7.24
N ALA A 97 7.19 4.78 6.05
CA ALA A 97 7.33 4.06 4.78
C ALA A 97 8.78 3.61 4.54
N LEU A 98 9.75 4.52 4.77
CA LEU A 98 11.18 4.19 4.69
C LEU A 98 11.55 3.12 5.72
N SER A 99 11.15 3.30 6.98
CA SER A 99 11.51 2.39 8.09
C SER A 99 11.01 0.96 7.84
N VAL A 100 9.76 0.78 7.41
CA VAL A 100 9.20 -0.54 7.14
C VAL A 100 9.80 -1.16 5.88
N GLY A 101 10.01 -0.36 4.82
CA GLY A 101 10.68 -0.83 3.60
C GLY A 101 12.13 -1.27 3.87
N GLU A 102 12.88 -0.54 4.70
CA GLU A 102 14.23 -0.92 5.13
C GLU A 102 14.22 -2.15 6.04
N SER A 103 13.23 -2.29 6.92
CA SER A 103 13.04 -3.48 7.74
C SER A 103 12.85 -4.73 6.85
N ASN A 104 12.05 -4.63 5.79
CA ASN A 104 11.90 -5.70 4.80
C ASN A 104 13.24 -6.04 4.13
N ALA A 105 13.97 -5.03 3.64
CA ALA A 105 15.29 -5.22 3.01
C ALA A 105 16.33 -5.84 3.96
N CYS A 106 16.18 -5.60 5.26
CA CYS A 106 17.02 -6.19 6.32
C CYS A 106 16.48 -7.53 6.85
N MET A 107 15.54 -8.17 6.14
CA MET A 107 14.96 -9.47 6.50
C MET A 107 14.27 -9.49 7.87
N ARG A 108 13.66 -8.37 8.27
CA ARG A 108 12.87 -8.26 9.49
C ARG A 108 11.40 -8.61 9.21
N LYS A 109 10.64 -8.81 10.30
CA LYS A 109 9.21 -9.08 10.22
C LYS A 109 8.45 -7.92 9.59
N ILE A 110 7.64 -8.21 8.58
CA ILE A 110 6.70 -7.28 7.95
C ILE A 110 5.39 -8.00 7.64
N VAL A 111 4.38 -7.23 7.26
CA VAL A 111 3.15 -7.77 6.67
C VAL A 111 3.13 -7.45 5.19
N ALA A 112 3.02 -8.45 4.33
CA ALA A 112 2.84 -8.25 2.90
C ALA A 112 1.41 -7.72 2.63
N ALA A 113 1.30 -6.50 2.10
CA ALA A 113 0.01 -5.85 1.84
C ALA A 113 0.09 -4.90 0.62
N PRO A 114 -0.20 -5.39 -0.61
CA PRO A 114 -0.51 -6.78 -0.94
C PRO A 114 0.73 -7.67 -1.09
N THR A 115 1.93 -7.11 -1.28
CA THR A 115 3.19 -7.83 -1.45
C THR A 115 4.26 -7.35 -0.46
N ALA A 116 5.37 -8.10 -0.33
CA ALA A 116 6.51 -7.67 0.49
C ALA A 116 7.14 -6.38 -0.04
N GLY A 117 7.17 -6.16 -1.37
CA GLY A 117 7.70 -4.94 -1.99
C GLY A 117 6.91 -3.67 -1.63
N ALA A 118 5.63 -3.83 -1.29
CA ALA A 118 4.72 -2.74 -0.93
C ALA A 118 4.38 -2.70 0.58
N CYS A 119 5.06 -3.48 1.41
CA CYS A 119 4.75 -3.69 2.82
C CYS A 119 4.73 -2.42 3.67
N GLY A 120 5.41 -1.36 3.23
CA GLY A 120 5.50 -0.09 3.94
C GLY A 120 4.30 0.84 3.74
N VAL A 121 3.47 0.64 2.71
CA VAL A 121 2.45 1.63 2.33
C VAL A 121 1.32 1.73 3.36
N LEU A 122 0.67 0.62 3.70
CA LEU A 122 -0.42 0.62 4.69
C LEU A 122 0.05 1.03 6.09
N PRO A 123 1.11 0.44 6.67
CA PRO A 123 1.58 0.87 7.98
C PRO A 123 2.04 2.33 7.99
N ALA A 124 2.60 2.85 6.89
CA ALA A 124 3.02 4.25 6.82
C ALA A 124 1.87 5.24 7.03
N VAL A 125 0.68 4.94 6.52
CA VAL A 125 -0.47 5.84 6.68
C VAL A 125 -1.28 5.58 7.95
N LEU A 126 -1.31 4.34 8.46
CA LEU A 126 -2.15 3.97 9.60
C LEU A 126 -1.42 4.12 10.95
N VAL A 127 -0.13 3.71 11.03
CA VAL A 127 0.62 3.76 12.29
C VAL A 127 0.75 5.19 12.85
N PRO A 128 1.10 6.22 12.04
CA PRO A 128 1.14 7.58 12.57
C PRO A 128 -0.21 8.09 13.08
N LEU A 129 -1.33 7.73 12.44
CA LEU A 129 -2.68 8.12 12.93
C LEU A 129 -2.97 7.51 14.29
N TYR A 130 -2.65 6.23 14.47
CA TYR A 130 -2.80 5.55 15.75
C TYR A 130 -1.91 6.17 16.84
N GLN A 131 -0.62 6.38 16.54
CA GLN A 131 0.34 6.96 17.48
C GLN A 131 0.04 8.41 17.88
N MET A 132 -0.55 9.18 16.96
CA MET A 132 -1.00 10.56 17.23
C MET A 132 -2.36 10.62 17.96
N GLY A 133 -2.97 9.50 18.30
CA GLY A 133 -4.30 9.43 18.89
C GLY A 133 -5.43 9.93 17.98
N ARG A 134 -5.22 9.87 16.66
CA ARG A 134 -6.19 10.31 15.64
C ARG A 134 -7.07 9.18 15.11
N ALA A 135 -6.80 7.96 15.52
CA ALA A 135 -7.60 6.77 15.27
C ALA A 135 -7.40 5.76 16.40
N THR A 136 -8.48 5.10 16.79
CA THR A 136 -8.48 3.97 17.72
C THR A 136 -8.07 2.69 17.01
N GLU A 137 -7.71 1.63 17.76
CA GLU A 137 -7.41 0.33 17.17
C GLU A 137 -8.60 -0.21 16.37
N GLU A 138 -9.83 -0.08 16.90
CA GLU A 138 -11.02 -0.58 16.22
C GLU A 138 -11.26 0.11 14.88
N GLU A 139 -11.11 1.43 14.81
CA GLU A 139 -11.19 2.19 13.56
C GLU A 139 -10.10 1.76 12.57
N ILE A 140 -8.89 1.46 13.04
CA ILE A 140 -7.82 0.93 12.20
C ILE A 140 -8.18 -0.45 11.64
N LEU A 141 -8.77 -1.35 12.45
CA LEU A 141 -9.21 -2.66 11.98
C LEU A 141 -10.29 -2.53 10.91
N GLN A 142 -11.26 -1.64 11.07
CA GLN A 142 -12.28 -1.34 10.06
C GLN A 142 -11.67 -0.80 8.77
N ALA A 143 -10.68 0.09 8.87
CA ALA A 143 -9.94 0.61 7.73
C ALA A 143 -9.11 -0.48 7.01
N LEU A 144 -8.56 -1.44 7.74
CA LEU A 144 -7.86 -2.60 7.17
C LEU A 144 -8.81 -3.54 6.43
N TYR A 145 -10.06 -3.72 6.89
CA TYR A 145 -11.06 -4.44 6.10
C TYR A 145 -11.39 -3.70 4.81
N THR A 146 -11.52 -2.37 4.85
CA THR A 146 -11.69 -1.57 3.62
C THR A 146 -10.52 -1.80 2.65
N ALA A 147 -9.28 -1.69 3.14
CA ALA A 147 -8.08 -1.97 2.35
C ALA A 147 -8.10 -3.39 1.77
N SER A 148 -8.45 -4.39 2.59
CA SER A 148 -8.50 -5.81 2.20
C SER A 148 -9.50 -6.05 1.07
N GLY A 149 -10.69 -5.43 1.11
CA GLY A 149 -11.68 -5.51 0.05
C GLY A 149 -11.19 -4.96 -1.27
N ILE A 150 -10.54 -3.78 -1.25
CA ILE A 150 -9.94 -3.18 -2.44
C ILE A 150 -8.85 -4.10 -3.00
N GLY A 151 -7.94 -4.60 -2.16
CA GLY A 151 -6.88 -5.51 -2.57
C GLY A 151 -7.40 -6.82 -3.15
N ALA A 152 -8.48 -7.38 -2.59
CA ALA A 152 -9.13 -8.59 -3.09
C ALA A 152 -9.71 -8.38 -4.50
N VAL A 153 -10.44 -7.27 -4.72
CA VAL A 153 -10.99 -6.93 -6.05
C VAL A 153 -9.86 -6.73 -7.07
N VAL A 154 -8.79 -6.02 -6.72
CA VAL A 154 -7.63 -5.84 -7.62
C VAL A 154 -6.97 -7.18 -7.94
N SER A 155 -6.79 -8.05 -6.94
CA SER A 155 -6.21 -9.39 -7.14
C SER A 155 -7.04 -10.26 -8.07
N PHE A 156 -8.37 -10.15 -7.97
CA PHE A 156 -9.30 -10.92 -8.80
C PHE A 156 -9.35 -10.41 -10.25
N ARG A 157 -9.46 -9.09 -10.46
CA ARG A 157 -9.69 -8.49 -11.79
C ARG A 157 -8.41 -8.23 -12.58
N ALA A 158 -7.29 -8.00 -11.90
CA ALA A 158 -6.02 -7.63 -12.53
C ALA A 158 -4.89 -8.56 -12.07
N CYS A 159 -3.95 -8.00 -11.32
CA CYS A 159 -2.86 -8.72 -10.64
C CYS A 159 -2.27 -7.83 -9.55
N ILE A 160 -1.55 -8.45 -8.61
CA ILE A 160 -0.87 -7.74 -7.51
C ILE A 160 0.64 -7.99 -7.50
N ALA A 161 1.19 -8.75 -8.44
CA ALA A 161 2.61 -9.11 -8.47
C ALA A 161 3.38 -8.26 -9.49
N GLY A 162 4.56 -7.78 -9.10
CA GLY A 162 5.46 -7.01 -9.96
C GLY A 162 5.91 -7.74 -11.21
N ALA A 163 6.15 -9.06 -11.09
CA ALA A 163 6.50 -9.93 -12.20
C ALA A 163 5.39 -10.07 -13.26
N SER A 164 4.14 -9.89 -12.88
CA SER A 164 2.99 -9.99 -13.78
C SER A 164 2.55 -8.65 -14.33
N GLY A 165 2.57 -7.59 -13.51
CA GLY A 165 1.96 -6.31 -13.85
C GLY A 165 2.86 -5.09 -13.66
N GLY A 166 4.14 -5.25 -13.35
CA GLY A 166 5.00 -4.14 -12.98
C GLY A 166 4.75 -3.66 -11.54
N CYS A 167 5.51 -2.67 -11.10
CA CYS A 167 5.37 -2.11 -9.74
C CYS A 167 4.03 -1.38 -9.53
N GLN A 168 3.33 -1.00 -10.58
CA GLN A 168 1.95 -0.51 -10.50
C GLN A 168 1.01 -1.53 -9.83
N ALA A 169 1.24 -2.82 -10.07
CA ALA A 169 0.45 -3.91 -9.47
C ALA A 169 0.70 -4.02 -7.95
N GLU A 170 1.90 -3.74 -7.49
CA GLU A 170 2.26 -3.78 -6.07
C GLU A 170 1.99 -2.45 -5.36
N ILE A 171 2.77 -1.41 -5.71
CA ILE A 171 2.68 -0.08 -5.08
C ILE A 171 1.37 0.63 -5.45
N GLY A 172 0.89 0.48 -6.70
CA GLY A 172 -0.41 1.04 -7.10
C GLY A 172 -1.56 0.44 -6.31
N THR A 173 -1.59 -0.89 -6.17
CA THR A 173 -2.61 -1.56 -5.37
C THR A 173 -2.49 -1.19 -3.89
N ALA A 174 -1.29 -1.22 -3.30
CA ALA A 174 -1.09 -0.81 -1.91
C ALA A 174 -1.53 0.65 -1.67
N SER A 175 -1.23 1.55 -2.62
CA SER A 175 -1.67 2.95 -2.57
C SER A 175 -3.19 3.08 -2.64
N ALA A 176 -3.87 2.31 -3.49
CA ALA A 176 -5.33 2.29 -3.57
C ALA A 176 -5.97 1.74 -2.29
N MET A 177 -5.41 0.65 -1.74
CA MET A 177 -5.81 0.09 -0.45
C MET A 177 -5.69 1.12 0.68
N ALA A 178 -4.56 1.83 0.73
CA ALA A 178 -4.30 2.85 1.72
C ALA A 178 -5.19 4.09 1.54
N ALA A 179 -5.43 4.54 0.31
CA ALA A 179 -6.32 5.66 0.01
C ALA A 179 -7.76 5.35 0.44
N GLY A 180 -8.27 4.16 0.12
CA GLY A 180 -9.59 3.74 0.56
C GLY A 180 -9.71 3.58 2.08
N ALA A 181 -8.68 3.03 2.74
CA ALA A 181 -8.61 2.93 4.19
C ALA A 181 -8.68 4.30 4.88
N LEU A 182 -7.89 5.27 4.41
CA LEU A 182 -7.90 6.64 4.91
C LEU A 182 -9.24 7.34 4.71
N THR A 183 -9.85 7.15 3.54
CA THR A 183 -11.17 7.70 3.22
C THR A 183 -12.24 7.13 4.15
N SER A 184 -12.24 5.81 4.33
CA SER A 184 -13.15 5.12 5.27
C SER A 184 -12.97 5.59 6.71
N LEU A 185 -11.73 5.76 7.17
CA LEU A 185 -11.36 6.25 8.51
C LEU A 185 -11.93 7.65 8.82
N ARG A 186 -12.14 8.47 7.80
CA ARG A 186 -12.71 9.82 7.91
C ARG A 186 -14.20 9.87 7.61
N GLY A 187 -14.87 8.73 7.56
CA GLY A 187 -16.32 8.63 7.33
C GLY A 187 -16.74 8.84 5.89
N GLY A 188 -15.81 8.72 4.93
CA GLY A 188 -16.14 8.76 3.51
C GLY A 188 -17.07 7.63 3.12
N ASP A 189 -18.03 7.93 2.24
CA ASP A 189 -18.98 6.96 1.73
C ASP A 189 -18.32 5.96 0.75
N PRO A 190 -19.02 4.87 0.37
CA PRO A 190 -18.47 3.86 -0.54
C PRO A 190 -18.03 4.44 -1.91
N GLN A 191 -18.70 5.46 -2.43
CA GLN A 191 -18.31 6.10 -3.70
C GLN A 191 -17.00 6.89 -3.54
N GLN A 192 -16.87 7.65 -2.45
CA GLN A 192 -15.63 8.36 -2.12
C GLN A 192 -14.45 7.40 -1.94
N ILE A 193 -14.67 6.24 -1.29
CA ILE A 193 -13.67 5.17 -1.18
C ILE A 193 -13.24 4.69 -2.58
N GLY A 194 -14.21 4.48 -3.49
CA GLY A 194 -13.95 4.12 -4.88
C GLY A 194 -13.17 5.18 -5.65
N HIS A 195 -13.53 6.47 -5.48
CA HIS A 195 -12.83 7.58 -6.11
C HIS A 195 -11.37 7.69 -5.63
N ALA A 196 -11.14 7.57 -4.32
CA ALA A 196 -9.79 7.59 -3.76
C ALA A 196 -8.92 6.45 -4.32
N ALA A 197 -9.45 5.21 -4.33
CA ALA A 197 -8.75 4.05 -4.86
C ALA A 197 -8.45 4.20 -6.36
N ALA A 198 -9.42 4.66 -7.16
CA ALA A 198 -9.26 4.87 -8.60
C ALA A 198 -8.21 5.94 -8.92
N MET A 199 -8.21 7.06 -8.20
CA MET A 199 -7.19 8.10 -8.36
C MET A 199 -5.81 7.58 -7.99
N ALA A 200 -5.68 6.85 -6.89
CA ALA A 200 -4.40 6.28 -6.45
C ALA A 200 -3.80 5.31 -7.47
N LEU A 201 -4.63 4.44 -8.07
CA LEU A 201 -4.20 3.53 -9.14
C LEU A 201 -3.76 4.29 -10.39
N LYS A 202 -4.57 5.24 -10.86
CA LYS A 202 -4.27 6.01 -12.09
C LYS A 202 -2.96 6.79 -11.99
N ASN A 203 -2.68 7.38 -10.83
CA ASN A 203 -1.46 8.16 -10.60
C ASN A 203 -0.17 7.32 -10.73
N LEU A 204 -0.26 6.01 -10.48
CA LEU A 204 0.87 5.09 -10.49
C LEU A 204 0.83 4.10 -11.67
N MET A 205 -0.12 4.29 -12.58
CA MET A 205 -0.26 3.44 -13.77
C MET A 205 0.98 3.56 -14.67
N GLY A 206 1.47 2.43 -15.16
CA GLY A 206 2.69 2.37 -15.97
C GLY A 206 3.99 2.26 -15.15
N LEU A 207 3.93 2.25 -13.81
CA LEU A 207 5.12 2.09 -12.98
C LEU A 207 5.73 0.69 -13.17
N VAL A 208 6.91 0.66 -13.78
CA VAL A 208 7.65 -0.59 -14.09
C VAL A 208 8.24 -1.23 -12.84
N CYS A 209 8.53 -2.52 -12.86
CA CYS A 209 9.26 -3.23 -11.80
C CYS A 209 10.66 -3.63 -12.28
N ASP A 210 11.68 -2.95 -11.75
CA ASP A 210 13.06 -3.03 -12.23
C ASP A 210 14.07 -2.97 -11.06
N PRO A 211 13.96 -3.90 -10.10
CA PRO A 211 14.79 -3.89 -8.89
C PRO A 211 16.27 -4.12 -9.22
N VAL A 212 17.15 -3.29 -8.66
CA VAL A 212 18.60 -3.42 -8.81
C VAL A 212 19.08 -4.76 -8.25
N ALA A 213 19.80 -5.51 -9.04
CA ALA A 213 20.25 -6.87 -8.73
C ALA A 213 19.12 -7.87 -8.35
N GLY A 214 17.87 -7.56 -8.69
CA GLY A 214 16.70 -8.37 -8.31
C GLY A 214 16.30 -8.25 -6.84
N LEU A 215 16.85 -7.29 -6.09
CA LEU A 215 16.57 -7.12 -4.66
C LEU A 215 15.43 -6.13 -4.43
N VAL A 216 14.57 -6.43 -3.45
CA VAL A 216 13.48 -5.55 -3.00
C VAL A 216 14.07 -4.40 -2.15
N GLU A 217 14.97 -3.64 -2.73
CA GLU A 217 15.72 -2.55 -2.09
C GLU A 217 15.60 -1.25 -2.90
N VAL A 218 16.25 -1.19 -4.06
CA VAL A 218 16.25 -0.04 -4.96
C VAL A 218 15.55 -0.42 -6.26
N PRO A 219 14.47 0.27 -6.63
CA PRO A 219 13.89 1.48 -6.01
C PRO A 219 12.81 1.21 -4.96
N CYS A 220 12.53 -0.05 -4.59
CA CYS A 220 11.35 -0.50 -3.86
C CYS A 220 11.11 0.25 -2.54
N VAL A 221 12.15 0.42 -1.70
CA VAL A 221 12.00 1.12 -0.41
C VAL A 221 11.44 2.53 -0.60
N LYS A 222 11.96 3.30 -1.55
CA LYS A 222 11.49 4.67 -1.79
C LYS A 222 10.15 4.73 -2.53
N ARG A 223 9.77 3.68 -3.27
CA ARG A 223 8.45 3.57 -3.89
C ARG A 223 7.33 3.37 -2.84
N ASN A 224 7.62 2.78 -1.69
CA ASN A 224 6.66 2.76 -0.58
C ASN A 224 6.30 4.19 -0.13
N VAL A 225 7.25 5.12 -0.10
CA VAL A 225 6.98 6.54 0.20
C VAL A 225 6.04 7.14 -0.85
N VAL A 226 6.33 6.93 -2.14
CA VAL A 226 5.48 7.45 -3.23
C VAL A 226 4.06 6.92 -3.10
N GLY A 227 3.89 5.60 -2.88
CA GLY A 227 2.57 4.98 -2.71
C GLY A 227 1.80 5.52 -1.51
N SER A 228 2.48 5.75 -0.39
CA SER A 228 1.87 6.27 0.84
C SER A 228 1.43 7.73 0.70
N VAL A 229 2.28 8.60 0.17
CA VAL A 229 1.96 10.02 -0.02
C VAL A 229 0.88 10.20 -1.09
N ASN A 230 0.92 9.42 -2.17
CA ASN A 230 -0.15 9.37 -3.17
C ASN A 230 -1.47 8.96 -2.52
N ALA A 231 -1.49 7.96 -1.64
CA ALA A 231 -2.70 7.55 -0.93
C ALA A 231 -3.30 8.67 -0.09
N VAL A 232 -2.48 9.40 0.67
CA VAL A 232 -2.93 10.54 1.49
C VAL A 232 -3.59 11.60 0.62
N SER A 233 -2.94 12.02 -0.47
CA SER A 233 -3.49 13.04 -1.35
C SER A 233 -4.78 12.59 -2.06
N CYS A 234 -4.88 11.31 -2.45
CA CYS A 234 -6.07 10.78 -3.08
C CYS A 234 -7.26 10.66 -2.10
N ALA A 235 -6.99 10.30 -0.85
CA ALA A 235 -8.01 10.29 0.21
C ALA A 235 -8.55 11.70 0.47
N ASP A 236 -7.67 12.69 0.64
CA ASP A 236 -8.07 14.08 0.87
C ASP A 236 -8.87 14.63 -0.32
N MET A 237 -8.45 14.35 -1.56
CA MET A 237 -9.21 14.76 -2.75
C MET A 237 -10.60 14.14 -2.78
N ALA A 238 -10.73 12.85 -2.52
CA ALA A 238 -12.03 12.18 -2.54
C ALA A 238 -12.96 12.69 -1.44
N LEU A 239 -12.45 12.91 -0.24
CA LEU A 239 -13.20 13.50 0.88
C LEU A 239 -13.63 14.96 0.59
N ALA A 240 -12.82 15.69 -0.17
CA ALA A 240 -13.17 17.03 -0.65
C ALA A 240 -14.17 17.03 -1.83
N GLY A 241 -14.62 15.85 -2.29
CA GLY A 241 -15.60 15.72 -3.40
C GLY A 241 -14.97 15.67 -4.79
N VAL A 242 -13.64 15.49 -4.90
CA VAL A 242 -13.00 15.30 -6.20
C VAL A 242 -13.23 13.86 -6.68
N GLU A 243 -13.82 13.74 -7.87
CA GLU A 243 -14.21 12.46 -8.45
C GLU A 243 -13.16 11.92 -9.43
N SER A 244 -13.04 10.60 -9.50
CA SER A 244 -12.15 9.92 -10.46
C SER A 244 -12.55 10.12 -11.93
N ARG A 245 -13.83 10.35 -12.25
CA ARG A 245 -14.46 10.37 -13.58
C ARG A 245 -14.48 8.99 -14.28
N ILE A 246 -13.51 8.14 -14.08
CA ILE A 246 -13.51 6.75 -14.57
C ILE A 246 -13.82 5.86 -13.36
N PRO A 247 -14.81 4.96 -13.45
CA PRO A 247 -15.17 4.04 -12.38
C PRO A 247 -13.98 3.19 -11.93
N VAL A 248 -13.91 2.87 -10.65
CA VAL A 248 -12.77 2.17 -10.05
C VAL A 248 -12.54 0.80 -10.66
N ASP A 249 -13.58 0.04 -10.97
CA ASP A 249 -13.46 -1.28 -11.59
C ASP A 249 -12.84 -1.20 -13.00
N GLU A 250 -13.20 -0.18 -13.78
CA GLU A 250 -12.58 0.06 -15.09
C GLU A 250 -11.10 0.47 -14.97
N VAL A 251 -10.76 1.23 -13.93
CA VAL A 251 -9.35 1.59 -13.64
C VAL A 251 -8.53 0.35 -13.27
N ILE A 252 -9.11 -0.56 -12.48
CA ILE A 252 -8.47 -1.83 -12.12
C ILE A 252 -8.23 -2.68 -13.37
N ASP A 253 -9.24 -2.83 -14.24
CA ASP A 253 -9.12 -3.59 -15.48
C ASP A 253 -8.06 -2.97 -16.40
N CYS A 254 -8.04 -1.64 -16.52
CA CYS A 254 -7.05 -0.91 -17.29
C CYS A 254 -5.63 -1.14 -16.75
N MET A 255 -5.42 -1.14 -15.43
CA MET A 255 -4.13 -1.46 -14.82
C MET A 255 -3.67 -2.87 -15.21
N GLY A 256 -4.58 -3.85 -15.17
CA GLY A 256 -4.31 -5.22 -15.63
C GLY A 256 -3.90 -5.28 -17.10
N GLU A 257 -4.57 -4.51 -17.97
CA GLU A 257 -4.24 -4.43 -19.38
C GLU A 257 -2.87 -3.80 -19.63
N VAL A 258 -2.56 -2.68 -18.97
CA VAL A 258 -1.25 -2.02 -19.03
C VAL A 258 -0.15 -2.98 -18.58
N GLY A 259 -0.37 -3.73 -17.48
CA GLY A 259 0.58 -4.74 -17.01
C GLY A 259 0.85 -5.85 -18.04
N ARG A 260 -0.19 -6.36 -18.68
CA ARG A 260 -0.03 -7.38 -19.75
C ARG A 260 0.73 -6.85 -20.97
N ARG A 261 0.57 -5.58 -21.31
CA ARG A 261 1.28 -4.92 -22.43
C ARG A 261 2.69 -4.45 -22.07
N MET A 262 3.05 -4.43 -20.78
CA MET A 262 4.39 -4.01 -20.34
C MET A 262 5.43 -5.03 -20.84
N PRO A 263 6.55 -4.59 -21.46
CA PRO A 263 7.64 -5.48 -21.85
C PRO A 263 8.15 -6.32 -20.68
N MET A 264 8.54 -7.56 -20.94
CA MET A 264 9.03 -8.50 -19.93
C MET A 264 10.22 -7.94 -19.16
N GLU A 265 11.10 -7.19 -19.83
CA GLU A 265 12.29 -6.57 -19.25
C GLU A 265 11.94 -5.55 -18.16
N MET A 266 10.69 -5.04 -18.15
CA MET A 266 10.18 -4.07 -17.19
C MET A 266 9.36 -4.71 -16.05
N ARG A 267 9.33 -6.04 -15.97
CA ARG A 267 8.52 -6.81 -15.01
C ARG A 267 9.40 -7.67 -14.10
N GLU A 268 10.12 -7.04 -13.16
CA GLU A 268 10.92 -7.69 -12.10
C GLU A 268 12.07 -8.59 -12.60
N THR A 269 12.50 -8.40 -13.84
CA THR A 269 13.59 -9.20 -14.44
C THR A 269 14.99 -8.64 -14.19
N ALA A 270 15.08 -7.41 -13.69
CA ALA A 270 16.34 -6.65 -13.54
C ALA A 270 17.13 -6.51 -14.89
N LEU A 271 16.44 -6.55 -16.02
CA LEU A 271 17.05 -6.46 -17.36
C LEU A 271 17.01 -5.04 -17.94
N ALA A 272 16.17 -4.15 -17.39
CA ALA A 272 15.98 -2.78 -17.88
C ALA A 272 15.94 -1.77 -16.71
N GLY A 273 15.65 -0.50 -17.02
CA GLY A 273 15.52 0.57 -16.02
C GLY A 273 16.75 0.78 -15.16
N PRO A 274 16.59 1.17 -13.87
CA PRO A 274 17.69 1.35 -12.92
C PRO A 274 18.64 0.15 -12.80
N ALA A 275 18.15 -1.07 -12.91
CA ALA A 275 18.97 -2.28 -12.85
C ALA A 275 19.95 -2.40 -14.01
N ALA A 276 19.61 -1.87 -15.20
CA ALA A 276 20.44 -1.91 -16.40
C ALA A 276 21.46 -0.77 -16.50
N THR A 277 21.42 0.21 -15.58
CA THR A 277 22.40 1.31 -15.53
C THR A 277 23.80 0.79 -15.20
N PRO A 278 24.87 1.52 -15.55
CA PRO A 278 26.23 1.12 -15.16
C PRO A 278 26.37 0.87 -13.65
N THR A 279 25.77 1.73 -12.82
CA THR A 279 25.75 1.55 -11.36
C THR A 279 24.99 0.30 -10.94
N GLY A 280 23.79 0.06 -11.52
CA GLY A 280 22.99 -1.13 -11.22
C GLY A 280 23.72 -2.43 -11.55
N LYS A 281 24.39 -2.49 -12.70
CA LYS A 281 25.23 -3.63 -13.11
C LYS A 281 26.40 -3.85 -12.16
N ALA A 282 27.14 -2.78 -11.82
CA ALA A 282 28.25 -2.87 -10.88
C ALA A 282 27.84 -3.32 -9.47
N VAL A 283 26.60 -3.03 -9.03
CA VAL A 283 26.05 -3.59 -7.78
C VAL A 283 25.87 -5.09 -7.91
N LYS A 284 25.26 -5.57 -9.01
CA LYS A 284 25.03 -6.99 -9.26
C LYS A 284 26.33 -7.81 -9.30
N GLU A 285 27.39 -7.25 -9.87
CA GLU A 285 28.71 -7.91 -9.97
C GLU A 285 29.43 -8.05 -8.61
N ARG A 286 29.06 -7.23 -7.61
CA ARG A 286 29.67 -7.24 -6.27
C ARG A 286 28.93 -8.13 -5.26
N MET A 287 27.79 -8.68 -5.64
CA MET A 287 26.94 -9.53 -4.79
C MET A 287 27.20 -11.01 -5.03
#